data_e6de6fd2fad185a2b8bbfdf342091b8f
#
_entry.id   e6de6fd2fad185a2b8bbfdf342091b8f
#
_cell.length_a   1.000
_cell.length_b   1.000
_cell.length_c   1.000
_cell.angle_alpha   90.00
_cell.angle_beta   90.00
_cell.angle_gamma   90.00
#
_symmetry.space_group_name_H-M   'P 1'
#
loop_
_entity.id
_entity.type
_entity.pdbx_description
1 polymer ?
#
loop_
_entity_poly.entity_id
_entity_poly.type
_entity_poly.pdbx_seq_one_letter_code
_entity_poly.pdbx_strand_id
1 'polypeptide(L)'
;MKRLLEWFAPTRKSTLSSEQRARCAALPAPRTADACPLHAQRLVVLDLETTGLNVNRDHVLSIGALAIEDGCIDLGSQYEATLQGDHKVSESILIHGLAPSTIAAGLDPAQALLDFLDFLGDSPVIGYHAPFDQRMLTRALQSTLGYTLRHRFFDLAEVAPMLCPQAAIHKGGLDAWVEFFGAGADSLSIGDR
;
A
#
# COMPACT_ATOMS: atom_id res chain seq x y z
N MET A 1 -30.70 -30.85 -8.91
CA MET A 1 -29.32 -30.80 -9.43
C MET A 1 -29.11 -29.59 -10.35
N LYS A 2 -29.23 -28.34 -9.83
CA LYS A 2 -29.03 -27.11 -10.63
C LYS A 2 -28.32 -25.96 -9.88
N ARG A 3 -27.49 -26.27 -8.85
CA ARG A 3 -26.88 -25.23 -7.99
C ARG A 3 -25.36 -25.32 -7.86
N LEU A 4 -24.67 -26.04 -8.73
CA LEU A 4 -23.20 -26.25 -8.64
C LEU A 4 -22.40 -25.56 -9.76
N LEU A 5 -23.05 -24.83 -10.66
CA LEU A 5 -22.40 -24.22 -11.83
C LEU A 5 -22.12 -22.70 -11.71
N GLU A 6 -22.54 -22.06 -10.62
CA GLU A 6 -22.30 -20.61 -10.43
C GLU A 6 -20.96 -20.28 -9.75
N TRP A 7 -20.18 -21.28 -9.34
CA TRP A 7 -18.89 -21.09 -8.68
C TRP A 7 -17.73 -20.72 -9.65
N PHE A 8 -17.92 -20.93 -10.94
CA PHE A 8 -16.92 -20.60 -11.96
C PHE A 8 -17.35 -19.42 -12.83
N ALA A 9 -17.83 -18.33 -12.24
CA ALA A 9 -17.84 -17.09 -12.97
C ALA A 9 -16.37 -16.72 -13.25
N PRO A 10 -15.93 -16.65 -14.53
CA PRO A 10 -14.59 -16.18 -14.82
C PRO A 10 -14.49 -14.74 -14.30
N THR A 11 -13.57 -14.48 -13.40
CA THR A 11 -13.18 -13.13 -13.05
C THR A 11 -12.99 -12.39 -14.36
N ARG A 12 -13.82 -11.38 -14.61
CA ARG A 12 -13.80 -10.57 -15.82
C ARG A 12 -12.38 -9.99 -15.89
N LYS A 13 -11.51 -10.57 -16.74
CA LYS A 13 -10.20 -9.99 -17.02
C LYS A 13 -10.48 -8.58 -17.53
N SER A 14 -10.18 -7.58 -16.72
CA SER A 14 -10.22 -6.19 -17.11
C SER A 14 -9.33 -6.09 -18.35
N THR A 15 -9.92 -5.87 -19.52
CA THR A 15 -9.15 -5.63 -20.74
C THR A 15 -8.62 -4.21 -20.65
N LEU A 16 -7.38 -4.06 -20.22
CA LEU A 16 -6.70 -2.78 -20.19
C LEU A 16 -6.84 -2.07 -21.53
N SER A 17 -7.09 -0.78 -21.50
CA SER A 17 -7.04 0.08 -22.68
C SER A 17 -5.63 0.09 -23.29
N SER A 18 -5.51 0.55 -24.54
CA SER A 18 -4.19 0.75 -25.17
C SER A 18 -3.33 1.74 -24.40
N GLU A 19 -3.94 2.77 -23.84
CA GLU A 19 -3.27 3.78 -23.02
C GLU A 19 -2.77 3.20 -21.70
N GLN A 20 -3.59 2.44 -20.98
CA GLN A 20 -3.17 1.76 -19.74
C GLN A 20 -2.02 0.79 -19.96
N ARG A 21 -2.04 0.05 -21.07
CA ARG A 21 -0.92 -0.82 -21.46
C ARG A 21 0.35 -0.03 -21.75
N ALA A 22 0.23 1.10 -22.46
CA ALA A 22 1.37 1.97 -22.73
C ALA A 22 1.97 2.56 -21.45
N ARG A 23 1.13 2.99 -20.48
CA ARG A 23 1.60 3.46 -19.17
C ARG A 23 2.34 2.34 -18.42
N CYS A 24 1.78 1.13 -18.33
CA CYS A 24 2.48 -0.01 -17.72
C CYS A 24 3.86 -0.27 -18.34
N ALA A 25 3.96 -0.15 -19.66
CA ALA A 25 5.22 -0.40 -20.37
C ALA A 25 6.25 0.73 -20.18
N ALA A 26 5.79 1.94 -19.85
CA ALA A 26 6.64 3.12 -19.63
C ALA A 26 7.13 3.25 -18.17
N LEU A 27 6.64 2.43 -17.24
CA LEU A 27 7.04 2.48 -15.84
C LEU A 27 8.55 2.22 -15.70
N PRO A 28 9.24 2.97 -14.82
CA PRO A 28 10.66 2.76 -14.59
C PRO A 28 10.92 1.38 -13.97
N ALA A 29 12.08 0.82 -14.24
CA ALA A 29 12.51 -0.39 -13.55
C ALA A 29 12.80 -0.07 -12.08
N PRO A 30 12.37 -0.92 -11.13
CA PRO A 30 12.65 -0.71 -9.72
C PRO A 30 14.15 -0.58 -9.45
N ARG A 31 14.51 0.31 -8.53
CA ARG A 31 15.90 0.55 -8.14
C ARG A 31 16.52 -0.73 -7.58
N THR A 32 17.71 -1.05 -8.08
CA THR A 32 18.51 -2.14 -7.53
C THR A 32 19.17 -1.72 -6.21
N ALA A 33 19.57 -2.72 -5.38
CA ALA A 33 20.36 -2.43 -4.21
C ALA A 33 21.72 -1.82 -4.64
N ASP A 34 21.97 -0.62 -4.20
CA ASP A 34 23.25 0.06 -4.37
C ASP A 34 23.76 0.55 -3.00
N ALA A 35 24.95 1.11 -2.99
CA ALA A 35 25.56 1.67 -1.78
C ALA A 35 25.10 3.11 -1.48
N CYS A 36 24.04 3.58 -2.15
CA CYS A 36 23.49 4.91 -1.90
C CYS A 36 22.93 5.00 -0.47
N PRO A 37 23.31 6.00 0.32
CA PRO A 37 22.78 6.20 1.66
C PRO A 37 21.25 6.33 1.65
N LEU A 38 20.57 5.76 2.66
CA LEU A 38 19.09 5.79 2.74
C LEU A 38 18.53 7.23 2.66
N HIS A 39 19.18 8.19 3.30
CA HIS A 39 18.73 9.59 3.30
C HIS A 39 18.83 10.28 1.92
N ALA A 40 19.61 9.71 1.00
CA ALA A 40 19.75 10.22 -0.37
C ALA A 40 18.87 9.44 -1.37
N GLN A 41 18.07 8.51 -0.88
CA GLN A 41 17.13 7.73 -1.69
C GLN A 41 15.71 8.25 -1.47
N ARG A 42 14.93 8.30 -2.54
CA ARG A 42 13.49 8.41 -2.41
C ARG A 42 12.95 7.08 -1.93
N LEU A 43 12.17 7.10 -0.85
CA LEU A 43 11.50 5.93 -0.27
C LEU A 43 9.99 6.21 -0.27
N VAL A 44 9.18 5.17 -0.40
CA VAL A 44 7.72 5.29 -0.32
C VAL A 44 7.22 4.49 0.88
N VAL A 45 6.60 5.18 1.85
CA VAL A 45 5.87 4.54 2.93
C VAL A 45 4.50 4.14 2.40
N LEU A 46 4.11 2.89 2.60
CA LEU A 46 2.87 2.32 2.10
C LEU A 46 2.06 1.72 3.24
N ASP A 47 0.76 1.95 3.20
CA ASP A 47 -0.24 1.27 3.99
C ASP A 47 -1.47 0.95 3.15
N LEU A 48 -2.08 -0.24 3.36
CA LEU A 48 -3.23 -0.72 2.61
C LEU A 48 -4.41 -1.00 3.52
N GLU A 49 -5.58 -0.49 3.17
CA GLU A 49 -6.82 -0.96 3.74
C GLU A 49 -7.39 -2.12 2.91
N THR A 50 -7.85 -3.17 3.58
CA THR A 50 -8.27 -4.40 2.92
C THR A 50 -9.60 -4.93 3.46
N THR A 51 -10.27 -5.81 2.70
CA THR A 51 -11.50 -6.45 3.16
C THR A 51 -11.29 -7.47 4.27
N GLY A 52 -10.04 -7.82 4.58
CA GLY A 52 -9.65 -8.77 5.61
C GLY A 52 -8.19 -9.21 5.44
N LEU A 53 -7.75 -10.13 6.30
CA LEU A 53 -6.34 -10.51 6.42
C LEU A 53 -5.93 -11.73 5.56
N ASN A 54 -6.85 -12.30 4.80
CA ASN A 54 -6.55 -13.46 3.97
C ASN A 54 -6.05 -13.04 2.59
N VAL A 55 -4.74 -13.05 2.40
CA VAL A 55 -4.08 -12.61 1.15
C VAL A 55 -4.54 -13.36 -0.11
N ASN A 56 -5.17 -14.52 0.01
CA ASN A 56 -5.65 -15.30 -1.13
C ASN A 56 -7.09 -14.97 -1.52
N ARG A 57 -7.86 -14.35 -0.62
CA ARG A 57 -9.29 -14.11 -0.79
C ARG A 57 -9.66 -12.63 -0.73
N ASP A 58 -9.07 -11.91 0.22
CA ASP A 58 -9.44 -10.54 0.52
C ASP A 58 -8.86 -9.55 -0.50
N HIS A 59 -9.42 -8.36 -0.58
CA HIS A 59 -9.13 -7.36 -1.62
C HIS A 59 -8.59 -6.08 -1.00
N VAL A 60 -7.78 -5.35 -1.75
CA VAL A 60 -7.38 -3.98 -1.42
C VAL A 60 -8.57 -3.05 -1.60
N LEU A 61 -8.87 -2.26 -0.58
CA LEU A 61 -9.93 -1.24 -0.56
C LEU A 61 -9.37 0.15 -0.81
N SER A 62 -8.24 0.47 -0.17
CA SER A 62 -7.55 1.73 -0.39
C SER A 62 -6.04 1.58 -0.29
N ILE A 63 -5.36 2.54 -0.88
CA ILE A 63 -3.90 2.67 -0.89
C ILE A 63 -3.58 4.03 -0.31
N GLY A 64 -2.82 4.07 0.78
CA GLY A 64 -2.21 5.27 1.32
C GLY A 64 -0.70 5.21 1.15
N ALA A 65 -0.08 6.25 0.61
CA ALA A 65 1.36 6.30 0.47
C ALA A 65 1.92 7.73 0.62
N LEU A 66 3.12 7.81 1.18
CA LEU A 66 3.87 9.05 1.39
C LEU A 66 5.30 8.87 0.85
N ALA A 67 5.86 9.92 0.25
CA ALA A 67 7.25 9.92 -0.12
C ALA A 67 8.15 10.47 1.00
N ILE A 68 9.30 9.84 1.18
CA ILE A 68 10.43 10.36 1.95
C ILE A 68 11.51 10.72 0.94
N GLU A 69 11.87 12.00 0.88
CA GLU A 69 12.91 12.53 -0.01
C GLU A 69 13.92 13.32 0.83
N ASP A 70 15.21 13.11 0.56
CA ASP A 70 16.30 13.74 1.33
C ASP A 70 16.17 13.56 2.85
N GLY A 71 15.65 12.40 3.29
CA GLY A 71 15.42 12.07 4.69
C GLY A 71 14.25 12.78 5.34
N CYS A 72 13.41 13.49 4.59
CA CYS A 72 12.26 14.22 5.07
C CYS A 72 10.96 13.66 4.47
N ILE A 73 9.88 13.64 5.29
CA ILE A 73 8.53 13.34 4.80
C ILE A 73 8.01 14.58 4.08
N ASP A 74 7.69 14.44 2.81
CA ASP A 74 7.01 15.49 2.04
C ASP A 74 5.50 15.26 2.05
N LEU A 75 4.79 16.00 2.89
CA LEU A 75 3.32 15.94 2.97
C LEU A 75 2.62 16.44 1.71
N GLY A 76 3.34 17.14 0.83
CA GLY A 76 2.84 17.50 -0.50
C GLY A 76 2.97 16.37 -1.52
N SER A 77 3.82 15.38 -1.24
CA SER A 77 4.05 14.20 -2.08
C SER A 77 3.40 12.97 -1.44
N GLN A 78 2.08 12.89 -1.57
CA GLN A 78 1.28 11.78 -1.08
C GLN A 78 0.40 11.20 -2.17
N TYR A 79 0.05 9.94 -2.01
CA TYR A 79 -0.92 9.24 -2.83
C TYR A 79 -1.98 8.62 -1.93
N GLU A 80 -3.24 8.87 -2.23
CA GLU A 80 -4.37 8.25 -1.57
C GLU A 80 -5.43 7.90 -2.61
N ALA A 81 -5.89 6.67 -2.61
CA ALA A 81 -6.97 6.24 -3.48
C ALA A 81 -7.81 5.12 -2.86
N THR A 82 -9.12 5.26 -2.92
CA THR A 82 -10.07 4.17 -2.68
C THR A 82 -10.36 3.49 -4.01
N LEU A 83 -10.24 2.16 -4.05
CA LEU A 83 -10.51 1.33 -5.21
C LEU A 83 -12.00 1.00 -5.26
N GLN A 84 -12.62 1.24 -6.40
CA GLN A 84 -14.00 0.85 -6.63
C GLN A 84 -14.15 -0.68 -6.58
N GLY A 85 -15.13 -1.15 -5.84
CA GLY A 85 -15.41 -2.58 -5.74
C GLY A 85 -16.82 -2.86 -5.23
N ASP A 86 -17.38 -3.99 -5.66
CA ASP A 86 -18.65 -4.52 -5.14
C ASP A 86 -18.33 -5.55 -4.03
N HIS A 87 -17.77 -5.04 -2.93
CA HIS A 87 -17.41 -5.85 -1.79
C HIS A 87 -18.57 -5.88 -0.79
N LYS A 88 -18.94 -7.09 -0.34
CA LYS A 88 -19.89 -7.21 0.77
C LYS A 88 -19.30 -6.53 2.00
N VAL A 89 -20.11 -5.71 2.67
CA VAL A 89 -19.73 -5.08 3.93
C VAL A 89 -19.29 -6.16 4.91
N SER A 90 -18.00 -6.15 5.25
CA SER A 90 -17.42 -7.00 6.30
C SER A 90 -17.16 -6.16 7.54
N GLU A 91 -16.95 -6.81 8.68
CA GLU A 91 -16.59 -6.11 9.92
C GLU A 91 -15.31 -5.25 9.75
N SER A 92 -14.35 -5.70 8.92
CA SER A 92 -13.14 -4.94 8.63
C SER A 92 -13.41 -3.61 7.92
N ILE A 93 -14.39 -3.53 7.00
CA ILE A 93 -14.78 -2.26 6.36
C ILE A 93 -15.26 -1.25 7.39
N LEU A 94 -15.98 -1.70 8.41
CA LEU A 94 -16.46 -0.85 9.50
C LEU A 94 -15.32 -0.38 10.43
N ILE A 95 -14.29 -1.21 10.61
CA ILE A 95 -13.12 -0.90 11.46
C ILE A 95 -12.27 0.20 10.80
N HIS A 96 -12.08 0.15 9.48
CA HIS A 96 -11.29 1.13 8.72
C HIS A 96 -12.01 2.43 8.41
N GLY A 97 -13.27 2.59 8.86
CA GLY A 97 -14.05 3.82 8.68
C GLY A 97 -14.45 4.12 7.23
N LEU A 98 -14.20 3.21 6.30
CA LEU A 98 -14.60 3.37 4.90
C LEU A 98 -16.08 3.05 4.73
N ALA A 99 -16.89 4.05 4.38
CA ALA A 99 -18.29 3.81 4.08
C ALA A 99 -18.44 3.01 2.77
N PRO A 100 -19.44 2.11 2.67
CA PRO A 100 -19.72 1.39 1.41
C PRO A 100 -19.93 2.32 0.22
N SER A 101 -20.51 3.49 0.45
CA SER A 101 -20.67 4.55 -0.56
C SER A 101 -19.34 5.10 -1.06
N THR A 102 -18.34 5.24 -0.19
CA THR A 102 -16.98 5.68 -0.55
C THR A 102 -16.31 4.66 -1.45
N ILE A 103 -16.43 3.37 -1.14
CA ILE A 103 -15.89 2.28 -1.97
C ILE A 103 -16.60 2.23 -3.32
N ALA A 104 -17.93 2.38 -3.34
CA ALA A 104 -18.69 2.41 -4.60
C ALA A 104 -18.34 3.62 -5.49
N ALA A 105 -17.98 4.75 -4.88
CA ALA A 105 -17.55 5.96 -5.56
C ALA A 105 -16.03 6.02 -5.82
N GLY A 106 -15.29 4.98 -5.45
CA GLY A 106 -13.86 4.88 -5.63
C GLY A 106 -13.41 4.94 -7.11
N LEU A 107 -12.12 5.03 -7.32
CA LEU A 107 -11.52 5.01 -8.65
C LEU A 107 -11.59 3.61 -9.27
N ASP A 108 -11.65 3.56 -10.59
CA ASP A 108 -11.43 2.31 -11.33
C ASP A 108 -10.13 1.65 -10.84
N PRO A 109 -10.14 0.37 -10.45
CA PRO A 109 -8.96 -0.28 -9.88
C PRO A 109 -7.72 -0.25 -10.79
N ALA A 110 -7.90 -0.33 -12.12
CA ALA A 110 -6.76 -0.25 -13.03
C ALA A 110 -6.18 1.16 -13.05
N GLN A 111 -7.02 2.19 -12.98
CA GLN A 111 -6.57 3.57 -12.90
C GLN A 111 -5.84 3.84 -11.58
N ALA A 112 -6.45 3.49 -10.44
CA ALA A 112 -5.85 3.70 -9.12
C ALA A 112 -4.48 3.00 -9.00
N LEU A 113 -4.38 1.75 -9.44
CA LEU A 113 -3.13 0.99 -9.37
C LEU A 113 -2.05 1.55 -10.31
N LEU A 114 -2.42 2.07 -11.50
CA LEU A 114 -1.48 2.73 -12.40
C LEU A 114 -0.97 4.04 -11.82
N ASP A 115 -1.87 4.86 -11.27
CA ASP A 115 -1.51 6.14 -10.64
C ASP A 115 -0.59 5.91 -9.44
N PHE A 116 -0.86 4.84 -8.66
CA PHE A 116 0.04 4.43 -7.59
C PHE A 116 1.43 4.01 -8.11
N LEU A 117 1.51 3.25 -9.20
CA LEU A 117 2.79 2.84 -9.79
C LEU A 117 3.57 4.02 -10.35
N ASP A 118 2.90 5.02 -10.94
CA ASP A 118 3.53 6.26 -11.37
C ASP A 118 4.07 7.05 -10.16
N PHE A 119 3.31 7.13 -9.06
CA PHE A 119 3.76 7.73 -7.81
C PHE A 119 4.94 6.98 -7.20
N LEU A 120 4.90 5.65 -7.19
CA LEU A 120 5.94 4.78 -6.65
C LEU A 120 7.26 4.94 -7.42
N GLY A 121 7.18 5.05 -8.74
CA GLY A 121 8.35 5.16 -9.60
C GLY A 121 9.28 3.96 -9.47
N ASP A 122 10.57 4.20 -9.26
CA ASP A 122 11.59 3.18 -9.01
C ASP A 122 11.86 2.93 -7.51
N SER A 123 11.15 3.62 -6.62
CA SER A 123 11.45 3.72 -5.19
C SER A 123 11.27 2.39 -4.44
N PRO A 124 12.13 2.08 -3.47
CA PRO A 124 11.84 1.05 -2.47
C PRO A 124 10.63 1.43 -1.61
N VAL A 125 9.93 0.41 -1.10
CA VAL A 125 8.74 0.55 -0.26
C VAL A 125 9.09 0.25 1.19
N ILE A 126 8.52 1.01 2.10
CA ILE A 126 8.59 0.80 3.55
C ILE A 126 7.17 0.58 4.06
N GLY A 127 6.98 -0.41 4.93
CA GLY A 127 5.71 -0.65 5.62
C GLY A 127 5.96 -1.24 7.00
N TYR A 128 4.95 -1.24 7.84
CA TYR A 128 4.96 -1.96 9.11
C TYR A 128 4.23 -3.28 8.92
N HIS A 129 4.90 -4.42 9.15
CA HIS A 129 4.47 -5.74 8.70
C HIS A 129 4.33 -5.84 7.16
N ALA A 130 5.20 -5.17 6.45
CA ALA A 130 5.23 -5.02 5.00
C ALA A 130 5.01 -6.29 4.14
N PRO A 131 5.34 -7.53 4.59
CA PRO A 131 5.05 -8.73 3.82
C PRO A 131 3.55 -8.96 3.53
N PHE A 132 2.65 -8.45 4.36
CA PHE A 132 1.21 -8.52 4.10
C PHE A 132 0.83 -7.61 2.94
N ASP A 133 1.19 -6.32 3.03
CA ASP A 133 0.90 -5.31 2.01
C ASP A 133 1.54 -5.67 0.66
N GLN A 134 2.78 -6.13 0.69
CA GLN A 134 3.47 -6.60 -0.51
C GLN A 134 2.68 -7.70 -1.23
N ARG A 135 2.17 -8.70 -0.50
CA ARG A 135 1.39 -9.79 -1.10
C ARG A 135 0.05 -9.33 -1.62
N MET A 136 -0.65 -8.49 -0.86
CA MET A 136 -1.95 -7.92 -1.25
C MET A 136 -1.80 -7.07 -2.52
N LEU A 137 -0.83 -6.16 -2.53
CA LEU A 137 -0.54 -5.29 -3.67
C LEU A 137 -0.08 -6.08 -4.89
N THR A 138 0.83 -7.06 -4.72
CA THR A 138 1.28 -7.93 -5.82
C THR A 138 0.11 -8.63 -6.48
N ARG A 139 -0.81 -9.17 -5.70
CA ARG A 139 -2.00 -9.85 -6.23
C ARG A 139 -2.94 -8.89 -6.94
N ALA A 140 -3.19 -7.71 -6.37
CA ALA A 140 -4.02 -6.68 -6.99
C ALA A 140 -3.45 -6.23 -8.34
N LEU A 141 -2.16 -5.93 -8.40
CA LEU A 141 -1.45 -5.54 -9.62
C LEU A 141 -1.46 -6.65 -10.68
N GLN A 142 -1.19 -7.89 -10.27
CA GLN A 142 -1.17 -9.02 -11.19
C GLN A 142 -2.56 -9.32 -11.76
N SER A 143 -3.61 -9.30 -10.92
CA SER A 143 -4.97 -9.61 -11.35
C SER A 143 -5.60 -8.51 -12.20
N THR A 144 -5.29 -7.25 -11.93
CA THR A 144 -5.90 -6.09 -12.57
C THR A 144 -5.12 -5.63 -13.81
N LEU A 145 -3.79 -5.52 -13.69
CA LEU A 145 -2.92 -4.96 -14.71
C LEU A 145 -2.05 -6.01 -15.41
N GLY A 146 -1.96 -7.23 -14.88
CA GLY A 146 -0.95 -8.21 -15.32
C GLY A 146 0.48 -7.79 -14.95
N TYR A 147 0.63 -6.80 -14.09
CA TYR A 147 1.92 -6.24 -13.70
C TYR A 147 2.58 -7.09 -12.61
N THR A 148 3.87 -7.35 -12.75
CA THR A 148 4.67 -8.07 -11.77
C THR A 148 5.44 -7.07 -10.89
N LEU A 149 5.04 -6.92 -9.65
CA LEU A 149 5.70 -6.05 -8.68
C LEU A 149 7.09 -6.61 -8.32
N ARG A 150 8.14 -5.83 -8.55
CA ARG A 150 9.54 -6.22 -8.30
C ARG A 150 10.26 -5.25 -7.36
N HIS A 151 9.53 -4.26 -6.82
CA HIS A 151 10.06 -3.30 -5.87
C HIS A 151 10.52 -3.99 -4.59
N ARG A 152 11.57 -3.43 -3.98
CA ARG A 152 12.06 -3.89 -2.68
C ARG A 152 11.14 -3.37 -1.59
N PHE A 153 10.85 -4.22 -0.64
CA PHE A 153 10.08 -3.89 0.56
C PHE A 153 10.96 -4.02 1.79
N PHE A 154 10.89 -3.03 2.65
CA PHE A 154 11.51 -3.02 3.97
C PHE A 154 10.42 -3.06 5.03
N ASP A 155 10.51 -4.04 5.92
CA ASP A 155 9.58 -4.18 7.05
C ASP A 155 10.14 -3.43 8.26
N LEU A 156 9.48 -2.34 8.64
CA LEU A 156 9.87 -1.56 9.82
C LEU A 156 9.77 -2.36 11.12
N ALA A 157 8.89 -3.36 11.21
CA ALA A 157 8.82 -4.24 12.37
C ALA A 157 10.13 -5.03 12.59
N GLU A 158 10.89 -5.29 11.51
CA GLU A 158 12.19 -5.96 11.56
C GLU A 158 13.35 -4.95 11.63
N VAL A 159 13.28 -3.88 10.84
CA VAL A 159 14.38 -2.93 10.68
C VAL A 159 14.53 -2.01 11.90
N ALA A 160 13.43 -1.55 12.50
CA ALA A 160 13.48 -0.59 13.60
C ALA A 160 14.22 -1.16 14.85
N PRO A 161 14.00 -2.42 15.30
CA PRO A 161 14.79 -3.00 16.39
C PRO A 161 16.29 -3.13 16.08
N MET A 162 16.64 -3.32 14.81
CA MET A 162 18.05 -3.40 14.40
C MET A 162 18.74 -2.03 14.44
N LEU A 163 18.02 -0.97 14.06
CA LEU A 163 18.55 0.39 14.04
C LEU A 163 18.53 1.04 15.43
N CYS A 164 17.57 0.68 16.28
CA CYS A 164 17.37 1.26 17.61
C CYS A 164 17.34 0.17 18.70
N PRO A 165 18.43 -0.62 18.89
CA PRO A 165 18.44 -1.70 19.87
C PRO A 165 18.26 -1.19 21.33
N GLN A 166 18.60 0.05 21.59
CA GLN A 166 18.40 0.71 22.90
C GLN A 166 16.94 0.92 23.26
N ALA A 167 16.02 0.88 22.30
CA ALA A 167 14.58 1.00 22.57
C ALA A 167 14.03 -0.21 23.33
N ALA A 168 14.71 -1.38 23.24
CA ALA A 168 14.30 -2.65 23.84
C ALA A 168 12.87 -3.10 23.47
N ILE A 169 12.37 -2.64 22.33
CA ILE A 169 11.04 -2.98 21.81
C ILE A 169 11.15 -4.24 20.95
N HIS A 170 11.02 -5.42 21.59
CA HIS A 170 11.19 -6.70 20.88
C HIS A 170 9.86 -7.30 20.39
N LYS A 171 8.72 -6.88 20.95
CA LYS A 171 7.36 -7.38 20.62
C LYS A 171 6.30 -6.30 20.69
N GLY A 172 6.70 -5.04 20.72
CA GLY A 172 5.78 -3.91 20.69
C GLY A 172 5.19 -3.75 19.28
N GLY A 173 3.90 -3.38 19.20
CA GLY A 173 3.29 -2.93 17.97
C GLY A 173 3.82 -1.57 17.52
N LEU A 174 3.28 -1.06 16.43
CA LEU A 174 3.63 0.26 15.90
C LEU A 174 3.52 1.36 16.97
N ASP A 175 2.50 1.30 17.85
CA ASP A 175 2.26 2.29 18.91
C ASP A 175 3.47 2.43 19.85
N ALA A 176 4.15 1.34 20.19
CA ALA A 176 5.34 1.40 21.04
C ALA A 176 6.51 2.15 20.37
N TRP A 177 6.63 2.05 19.06
CA TRP A 177 7.62 2.81 18.30
C TRP A 177 7.24 4.27 18.17
N VAL A 178 5.96 4.55 17.94
CA VAL A 178 5.42 5.92 17.92
C VAL A 178 5.69 6.62 19.25
N GLU A 179 5.44 5.95 20.38
CA GLU A 179 5.73 6.45 21.71
C GLU A 179 7.25 6.68 21.94
N PHE A 180 8.08 5.69 21.56
CA PHE A 180 9.54 5.80 21.69
C PHE A 180 10.12 6.99 20.93
N PHE A 181 9.63 7.28 19.74
CA PHE A 181 10.07 8.44 18.95
C PHE A 181 9.35 9.75 19.30
N GLY A 182 8.41 9.74 20.26
CA GLY A 182 7.65 10.91 20.65
C GLY A 182 6.70 11.42 19.55
N ALA A 183 6.31 10.57 18.63
CA ALA A 183 5.44 10.91 17.48
C ALA A 183 3.95 10.69 17.78
N GLY A 184 3.52 10.64 19.05
CA GLY A 184 2.13 10.45 19.44
C GLY A 184 1.22 11.59 18.96
N ALA A 185 -0.10 11.33 18.92
CA ALA A 185 -1.11 12.26 18.41
C ALA A 185 -1.05 13.68 19.04
N ASP A 186 -0.55 13.79 20.27
CA ASP A 186 -0.36 15.07 20.95
C ASP A 186 0.82 15.89 20.41
N SER A 187 1.75 15.28 19.67
CA SER A 187 2.88 15.96 19.02
C SER A 187 2.51 16.60 17.68
N LEU A 188 1.35 16.27 17.14
CA LEU A 188 0.82 16.83 15.89
C LEU A 188 -0.03 18.10 16.11
N SER A 189 -0.17 18.61 17.34
CA SER A 189 -0.64 19.95 17.58
C SER A 189 0.43 20.95 17.13
N ILE A 190 0.59 21.09 15.84
CA ILE A 190 1.36 22.19 15.25
C ILE A 190 0.63 23.47 15.60
N GLY A 191 1.28 24.19 16.47
CA GLY A 191 0.96 25.40 17.13
C GLY A 191 0.02 26.37 16.43
N ASP A 192 -1.01 26.74 17.12
CA ASP A 192 -1.48 28.11 17.18
C ASP A 192 -0.30 29.05 17.51
N ARG A 193 0.23 29.67 16.48
CA ARG A 193 0.92 30.98 16.57
C ARG A 193 0.78 31.71 15.25
#